data_9c778300957eb8440543657ce9d01480
#
_entry.id   9c778300957eb8440543657ce9d01480
#
_cell.length_a   1.000
_cell.length_b   1.000
_cell.length_c   1.000
_cell.angle_alpha   90.00
_cell.angle_beta   90.00
_cell.angle_gamma   90.00
#
_symmetry.space_group_name_H-M   'P 1'
#
loop_
_entity.id
_entity.type
_entity.pdbx_description
1 polymer ?
#
loop_
_entity_poly.entity_id
_entity_poly.type
_entity_poly.pdbx_seq_one_letter_code
_entity_poly.pdbx_strand_id
1 'polypeptide(L)'
;HNEEFDTRKLNSTQKRMLQIEQHIKENYDTRYNEVLHIMEYRRRKTDTEQPEPFHILDEMMENSIWMEINELGYSCTVKTIQNLISSDFSITYHPIREYLDSLPEWDGTDYIGILANSVHTSHQKFWVECLERYLVGMCAAATQDDVVNHTVLLLCSEIQNIGKTTFINNLLPPELRAYLSTGLINPNNKDDLAKIAQAMLINLDEFEGMNGRELN
;
A
#
# COMPACT_ATOMS: atom_id res chain seq x y z
N HIS A 1 -0.92 -34.05 4.34
CA HIS A 1 -2.06 -34.82 4.88
C HIS A 1 -3.29 -33.93 4.83
N ASN A 2 -4.06 -34.03 3.73
CA ASN A 2 -5.43 -33.52 3.69
C ASN A 2 -6.29 -34.57 4.40
N GLU A 3 -6.52 -34.44 5.69
CA GLU A 3 -7.65 -35.08 6.33
C GLU A 3 -8.92 -34.38 5.78
N GLU A 4 -9.72 -35.11 5.00
CA GLU A 4 -11.05 -34.67 4.62
C GLU A 4 -11.84 -34.40 5.90
N PHE A 5 -12.16 -33.12 6.14
CA PHE A 5 -12.86 -32.67 7.33
C PHE A 5 -14.27 -33.24 7.31
N ASP A 6 -14.58 -34.22 8.17
CA ASP A 6 -15.88 -34.90 8.19
C ASP A 6 -16.99 -33.96 8.73
N THR A 7 -17.66 -33.26 7.81
CA THR A 7 -18.73 -32.28 8.13
C THR A 7 -19.93 -32.88 8.85
N ARG A 8 -20.06 -34.22 8.90
CA ARG A 8 -21.17 -34.90 9.60
C ARG A 8 -21.06 -34.80 11.12
N LYS A 9 -19.88 -34.57 11.65
CA LYS A 9 -19.62 -34.43 13.10
C LYS A 9 -19.77 -33.03 13.65
N LEU A 10 -20.01 -32.03 12.79
CA LEU A 10 -20.08 -30.64 13.16
C LEU A 10 -21.42 -30.30 13.85
N ASN A 11 -21.36 -29.48 14.89
CA ASN A 11 -22.54 -28.88 15.49
C ASN A 11 -23.13 -27.78 14.60
N SER A 12 -24.33 -27.29 14.94
CA SER A 12 -25.05 -26.28 14.15
C SER A 12 -24.27 -24.96 14.00
N THR A 13 -23.55 -24.55 15.02
CA THR A 13 -22.71 -23.32 14.99
C THR A 13 -21.53 -23.48 14.04
N GLN A 14 -20.84 -24.63 14.09
CA GLN A 14 -19.72 -24.91 13.20
C GLN A 14 -20.17 -25.00 11.73
N LYS A 15 -21.30 -25.65 11.44
CA LYS A 15 -21.87 -25.72 10.10
C LYS A 15 -22.19 -24.31 9.56
N ARG A 16 -22.78 -23.47 10.39
CA ARG A 16 -23.10 -22.10 10.04
C ARG A 16 -21.82 -21.29 9.74
N MET A 17 -20.76 -21.42 10.56
CA MET A 17 -19.49 -20.75 10.30
C MET A 17 -18.86 -21.16 8.97
N LEU A 18 -18.89 -22.45 8.62
CA LEU A 18 -18.42 -22.92 7.32
C LEU A 18 -19.24 -22.35 6.15
N GLN A 19 -20.56 -22.20 6.32
CA GLN A 19 -21.41 -21.60 5.29
C GLN A 19 -21.10 -20.11 5.10
N ILE A 20 -20.86 -19.37 6.18
CA ILE A 20 -20.43 -17.97 6.13
C ILE A 20 -19.08 -17.86 5.44
N GLU A 21 -18.11 -18.67 5.83
CA GLU A 21 -16.76 -18.71 5.24
C GLU A 21 -16.82 -19.02 3.75
N GLN A 22 -17.60 -20.03 3.35
CA GLN A 22 -17.77 -20.40 1.96
C GLN A 22 -18.43 -19.28 1.16
N HIS A 23 -19.48 -18.65 1.69
CA HIS A 23 -20.14 -17.53 1.03
C HIS A 23 -19.17 -16.37 0.78
N ILE A 24 -18.35 -16.00 1.78
CA ILE A 24 -17.35 -14.93 1.60
C ILE A 24 -16.32 -15.34 0.56
N LYS A 25 -15.79 -16.57 0.60
CA LYS A 25 -14.83 -17.09 -0.40
C LYS A 25 -15.37 -17.09 -1.83
N GLU A 26 -16.64 -17.35 -2.02
CA GLU A 26 -17.27 -17.42 -3.34
C GLU A 26 -17.55 -16.03 -3.93
N ASN A 27 -17.82 -15.03 -3.09
CA ASN A 27 -18.30 -13.72 -3.53
C ASN A 27 -17.26 -12.61 -3.38
N TYR A 28 -16.22 -12.80 -2.56
CA TYR A 28 -15.24 -11.78 -2.24
C TYR A 28 -13.82 -12.33 -2.28
N ASP A 29 -12.89 -11.54 -2.80
CA ASP A 29 -11.48 -11.64 -2.50
C ASP A 29 -11.15 -10.64 -1.40
N THR A 30 -10.49 -11.09 -0.35
CA THR A 30 -10.05 -10.24 0.77
C THR A 30 -8.54 -10.36 0.97
N ARG A 31 -7.89 -9.25 1.30
CA ARG A 31 -6.45 -9.22 1.55
C ARG A 31 -6.08 -8.16 2.60
N TYR A 32 -4.99 -8.39 3.30
CA TYR A 32 -4.44 -7.45 4.26
C TYR A 32 -3.23 -6.73 3.67
N ASN A 33 -3.30 -5.40 3.61
CA ASN A 33 -2.22 -4.54 3.17
C ASN A 33 -1.27 -4.28 4.33
N GLU A 34 -0.06 -4.86 4.30
CA GLU A 34 0.93 -4.79 5.38
C GLU A 34 1.49 -3.38 5.58
N VAL A 35 1.51 -2.54 4.54
CA VAL A 35 2.07 -1.19 4.61
C VAL A 35 1.08 -0.20 5.21
N LEU A 36 -0.18 -0.23 4.75
CA LEU A 36 -1.23 0.67 5.25
C LEU A 36 -1.93 0.13 6.50
N HIS A 37 -1.72 -1.15 6.86
CA HIS A 37 -2.40 -1.84 7.95
C HIS A 37 -3.92 -1.82 7.84
N ILE A 38 -4.43 -2.06 6.62
CA ILE A 38 -5.86 -2.07 6.31
C ILE A 38 -6.26 -3.37 5.62
N MET A 39 -7.53 -3.75 5.82
CA MET A 39 -8.16 -4.79 5.03
C MET A 39 -8.68 -4.20 3.71
N GLU A 40 -8.49 -4.93 2.63
CA GLU A 40 -9.03 -4.62 1.32
C GLU A 40 -9.89 -5.76 0.82
N TYR A 41 -10.88 -5.43 -0.01
CA TYR A 41 -11.76 -6.39 -0.63
C TYR A 41 -12.04 -6.05 -2.10
N ARG A 42 -12.46 -7.03 -2.87
CA ARG A 42 -13.16 -6.85 -4.15
C ARG A 42 -14.25 -7.91 -4.29
N ARG A 43 -15.33 -7.58 -5.01
CA ARG A 43 -16.32 -8.58 -5.36
C ARG A 43 -15.82 -9.46 -6.49
N ARG A 44 -16.07 -10.77 -6.37
CA ARG A 44 -15.83 -11.70 -7.47
C ARG A 44 -17.00 -11.60 -8.46
N LYS A 45 -16.72 -11.19 -9.69
CA LYS A 45 -17.69 -11.22 -10.78
C LYS A 45 -17.45 -12.47 -11.62
N THR A 46 -18.53 -13.17 -11.93
CA THR A 46 -18.50 -14.42 -12.71
C THR A 46 -18.34 -14.20 -14.22
N ASP A 47 -18.61 -13.00 -14.73
CA ASP A 47 -18.78 -12.75 -16.18
C ASP A 47 -17.92 -11.63 -16.78
N THR A 48 -16.93 -11.11 -16.09
CA THR A 48 -16.05 -10.05 -16.62
C THR A 48 -14.61 -10.53 -16.79
N GLU A 49 -14.03 -10.27 -17.96
CA GLU A 49 -12.63 -10.62 -18.29
C GLU A 49 -11.58 -9.89 -17.42
N GLN A 50 -11.97 -8.79 -16.76
CA GLN A 50 -11.06 -8.06 -15.86
C GLN A 50 -11.63 -8.01 -14.44
N PRO A 51 -10.83 -8.42 -13.43
CA PRO A 51 -11.23 -8.33 -12.04
C PRO A 51 -11.40 -6.85 -11.61
N GLU A 52 -12.38 -6.60 -10.74
CA GLU A 52 -12.53 -5.28 -10.11
C GLU A 52 -11.27 -4.90 -9.30
N PRO A 53 -10.97 -3.59 -9.18
CA PRO A 53 -9.92 -3.14 -8.29
C PRO A 53 -10.27 -3.48 -6.83
N PHE A 54 -9.25 -3.61 -5.99
CA PHE A 54 -9.46 -3.72 -4.56
C PHE A 54 -9.86 -2.37 -3.97
N HIS A 55 -10.76 -2.40 -3.00
CA HIS A 55 -11.26 -1.26 -2.24
C HIS A 55 -10.96 -1.48 -0.75
N ILE A 56 -10.87 -0.40 0.01
CA ILE A 56 -10.73 -0.48 1.47
C ILE A 56 -12.00 -1.11 2.04
N LEU A 57 -11.83 -2.12 2.90
CA LEU A 57 -12.91 -2.72 3.65
C LEU A 57 -13.24 -1.81 4.85
N ASP A 58 -14.19 -0.92 4.65
CA ASP A 58 -14.67 0.00 5.68
C ASP A 58 -15.87 -0.56 6.45
N GLU A 59 -16.28 0.14 7.51
CA GLU A 59 -17.42 -0.25 8.35
C GLU A 59 -18.73 -0.39 7.54
N MET A 60 -18.93 0.44 6.51
CA MET A 60 -20.12 0.36 5.68
C MET A 60 -20.15 -0.95 4.90
N MET A 61 -19.03 -1.37 4.35
CA MET A 61 -18.93 -2.62 3.60
C MET A 61 -19.02 -3.84 4.51
N GLU A 62 -18.41 -3.80 5.70
CA GLU A 62 -18.54 -4.85 6.71
C GLU A 62 -20.02 -5.08 7.08
N ASN A 63 -20.77 -4.01 7.31
CA ASN A 63 -22.20 -4.04 7.58
C ASN A 63 -22.99 -4.58 6.37
N SER A 64 -22.59 -4.24 5.16
CA SER A 64 -23.25 -4.75 3.92
C SER A 64 -23.06 -6.26 3.78
N ILE A 65 -21.85 -6.77 4.00
CA ILE A 65 -21.57 -8.22 4.01
C ILE A 65 -22.35 -8.91 5.12
N TRP A 66 -22.43 -8.31 6.31
CA TRP A 66 -23.21 -8.84 7.41
C TRP A 66 -24.71 -8.94 7.06
N MET A 67 -25.30 -7.92 6.45
CA MET A 67 -26.69 -7.94 6.00
C MET A 67 -26.94 -9.07 4.98
N GLU A 68 -26.09 -9.14 3.96
CA GLU A 68 -26.15 -10.17 2.89
C GLU A 68 -26.15 -11.59 3.49
N ILE A 69 -25.25 -11.85 4.45
CA ILE A 69 -25.16 -13.16 5.12
C ILE A 69 -26.39 -13.47 5.96
N ASN A 70 -26.96 -12.49 6.68
CA ASN A 70 -28.17 -12.70 7.47
C ASN A 70 -29.41 -12.89 6.60
N GLU A 71 -29.52 -12.23 5.45
CA GLU A 71 -30.60 -12.43 4.46
C GLU A 71 -30.59 -13.85 3.90
N LEU A 72 -29.43 -14.50 3.80
CA LEU A 72 -29.28 -15.90 3.43
C LEU A 72 -29.68 -16.87 4.57
N GLY A 73 -30.07 -16.36 5.74
CA GLY A 73 -30.44 -17.15 6.90
C GLY A 73 -29.28 -17.58 7.79
N TYR A 74 -28.05 -17.09 7.53
CA TYR A 74 -26.87 -17.41 8.35
C TYR A 74 -26.70 -16.35 9.45
N SER A 75 -27.47 -16.47 10.54
CA SER A 75 -27.44 -15.51 11.64
C SER A 75 -26.04 -15.38 12.26
N CYS A 76 -25.42 -14.19 12.19
CA CYS A 76 -24.14 -13.85 12.80
C CYS A 76 -24.10 -12.37 13.20
N THR A 77 -23.03 -11.95 13.85
CA THR A 77 -22.77 -10.54 14.18
C THR A 77 -21.75 -9.95 13.19
N VAL A 78 -21.73 -8.61 13.05
CA VAL A 78 -20.67 -7.92 12.29
C VAL A 78 -19.29 -8.31 12.82
N LYS A 79 -19.14 -8.44 14.14
CA LYS A 79 -17.88 -8.87 14.77
C LYS A 79 -17.43 -10.26 14.30
N THR A 80 -18.36 -11.16 13.99
CA THR A 80 -18.04 -12.47 13.42
C THR A 80 -17.40 -12.34 12.04
N ILE A 81 -17.93 -11.46 11.19
CA ILE A 81 -17.37 -11.17 9.86
C ILE A 81 -16.00 -10.53 9.97
N GLN A 82 -15.87 -9.51 10.82
CA GLN A 82 -14.58 -8.86 11.09
C GLN A 82 -13.50 -9.85 11.53
N ASN A 83 -13.82 -10.71 12.52
CA ASN A 83 -12.86 -11.69 13.03
C ASN A 83 -12.48 -12.73 11.96
N LEU A 84 -13.41 -13.15 11.11
CA LEU A 84 -13.12 -14.06 10.02
C LEU A 84 -12.19 -13.41 8.99
N ILE A 85 -12.56 -12.23 8.49
CA ILE A 85 -11.78 -11.53 7.44
C ILE A 85 -10.40 -11.09 7.97
N SER A 86 -10.30 -10.72 9.26
CA SER A 86 -9.03 -10.32 9.89
C SER A 86 -8.17 -11.50 10.38
N SER A 87 -8.50 -12.72 9.99
CA SER A 87 -7.71 -13.92 10.30
C SER A 87 -6.83 -14.34 9.11
N ASP A 88 -6.23 -15.52 9.20
CA ASP A 88 -5.51 -16.20 8.11
C ASP A 88 -6.42 -16.60 6.91
N PHE A 89 -7.72 -16.31 7.00
CA PHE A 89 -8.65 -16.38 5.89
C PHE A 89 -8.26 -15.44 4.74
N SER A 90 -7.79 -14.23 5.06
CA SER A 90 -7.37 -13.23 4.08
C SER A 90 -5.88 -13.33 3.79
N ILE A 91 -5.51 -13.13 2.52
CA ILE A 91 -4.12 -13.15 2.09
C ILE A 91 -3.44 -11.87 2.58
N THR A 92 -2.30 -12.00 3.23
CA THR A 92 -1.42 -10.88 3.55
C THR A 92 -0.53 -10.56 2.35
N TYR A 93 -0.40 -9.29 1.99
CA TYR A 93 0.41 -8.87 0.86
C TYR A 93 1.16 -7.57 1.12
N HIS A 94 2.33 -7.43 0.51
CA HIS A 94 3.14 -6.22 0.57
C HIS A 94 3.03 -5.51 -0.79
N PRO A 95 2.25 -4.41 -0.90
CA PRO A 95 1.88 -3.80 -2.18
C PRO A 95 3.07 -3.32 -3.01
N ILE A 96 4.11 -2.80 -2.36
CA ILE A 96 5.30 -2.30 -3.05
C ILE A 96 6.13 -3.47 -3.62
N ARG A 97 6.31 -4.55 -2.84
CA ARG A 97 6.99 -5.77 -3.33
C ARG A 97 6.22 -6.39 -4.49
N GLU A 98 4.91 -6.57 -4.34
CA GLU A 98 4.05 -7.14 -5.39
C GLU A 98 4.11 -6.30 -6.68
N TYR A 99 4.09 -4.96 -6.57
CA TYR A 99 4.25 -4.09 -7.72
C TYR A 99 5.61 -4.29 -8.40
N LEU A 100 6.70 -4.26 -7.66
CA LEU A 100 8.05 -4.39 -8.21
C LEU A 100 8.28 -5.78 -8.83
N ASP A 101 7.76 -6.84 -8.21
CA ASP A 101 7.84 -8.21 -8.71
C ASP A 101 6.98 -8.43 -9.97
N SER A 102 5.95 -7.61 -10.18
CA SER A 102 5.10 -7.65 -11.36
C SER A 102 5.70 -6.96 -12.59
N LEU A 103 6.78 -6.20 -12.40
CA LEU A 103 7.42 -5.49 -13.50
C LEU A 103 8.08 -6.47 -14.49
N PRO A 104 8.09 -6.14 -15.79
CA PRO A 104 8.79 -6.94 -16.78
C PRO A 104 10.30 -6.98 -16.49
N GLU A 105 10.98 -8.00 -17.01
CA GLU A 105 12.44 -8.04 -16.98
C GLU A 105 13.04 -6.78 -17.59
N TRP A 106 14.15 -6.31 -17.01
CA TRP A 106 14.85 -5.13 -17.50
C TRP A 106 15.36 -5.32 -18.94
N ASP A 107 15.02 -4.42 -19.82
CA ASP A 107 15.37 -4.43 -21.24
C ASP A 107 16.77 -3.89 -21.56
N GLY A 108 17.57 -3.53 -20.52
CA GLY A 108 18.89 -2.93 -20.67
C GLY A 108 18.89 -1.39 -20.82
N THR A 109 17.73 -0.75 -20.82
CA THR A 109 17.62 0.70 -20.96
C THR A 109 17.92 1.42 -19.61
N ASP A 110 18.75 2.46 -19.66
CA ASP A 110 19.04 3.31 -18.50
C ASP A 110 17.90 4.33 -18.26
N TYR A 111 16.79 3.84 -17.70
CA TYR A 111 15.63 4.68 -17.39
C TYR A 111 15.92 5.75 -16.31
N ILE A 112 16.80 5.45 -15.36
CA ILE A 112 17.18 6.42 -14.31
C ILE A 112 17.97 7.56 -14.95
N GLY A 113 18.92 7.26 -15.83
CA GLY A 113 19.68 8.28 -16.57
C GLY A 113 18.77 9.13 -17.46
N ILE A 114 17.79 8.53 -18.14
CA ILE A 114 16.79 9.26 -18.94
C ILE A 114 15.99 10.21 -18.04
N LEU A 115 15.48 9.72 -16.91
CA LEU A 115 14.74 10.53 -15.96
C LEU A 115 15.60 11.67 -15.40
N ALA A 116 16.83 11.39 -14.98
CA ALA A 116 17.75 12.37 -14.45
C ALA A 116 18.06 13.48 -15.47
N ASN A 117 18.24 13.12 -16.75
CA ASN A 117 18.53 14.08 -17.81
C ASN A 117 17.29 14.90 -18.24
N SER A 118 16.09 14.57 -17.79
CA SER A 118 14.91 15.42 -17.97
C SER A 118 14.94 16.68 -17.09
N VAL A 119 15.79 16.70 -16.07
CA VAL A 119 15.98 17.84 -15.15
C VAL A 119 17.36 18.46 -15.40
N HIS A 120 17.39 19.74 -15.77
CA HIS A 120 18.64 20.47 -15.97
C HIS A 120 19.12 21.09 -14.65
N THR A 121 20.34 20.78 -14.25
CA THR A 121 20.94 21.28 -13.02
C THR A 121 22.32 21.92 -13.27
N SER A 122 22.79 22.75 -12.35
CA SER A 122 24.13 23.36 -12.43
C SER A 122 25.28 22.33 -12.34
N HIS A 123 24.99 21.14 -11.76
CA HIS A 123 25.96 20.05 -11.56
C HIS A 123 25.37 18.73 -12.06
N GLN A 124 25.12 18.64 -13.38
CA GLN A 124 24.37 17.54 -13.99
C GLN A 124 24.90 16.15 -13.64
N LYS A 125 26.22 15.93 -13.70
CA LYS A 125 26.81 14.62 -13.38
C LYS A 125 26.53 14.22 -11.93
N PHE A 126 26.71 15.15 -10.99
CA PHE A 126 26.43 14.92 -9.57
C PHE A 126 24.93 14.64 -9.32
N TRP A 127 24.06 15.36 -10.02
CA TRP A 127 22.62 15.13 -9.96
C TRP A 127 22.24 13.72 -10.37
N VAL A 128 22.75 13.22 -11.51
CA VAL A 128 22.49 11.85 -11.98
C VAL A 128 22.89 10.81 -10.93
N GLU A 129 24.11 10.93 -10.37
CA GLU A 129 24.61 10.03 -9.33
C GLU A 129 23.76 10.08 -8.05
N CYS A 130 23.30 11.27 -7.64
CA CYS A 130 22.45 11.44 -6.46
C CYS A 130 21.08 10.82 -6.67
N LEU A 131 20.45 11.05 -7.82
CA LEU A 131 19.13 10.49 -8.12
C LEU A 131 19.18 8.96 -8.18
N GLU A 132 20.18 8.39 -8.86
CA GLU A 132 20.37 6.95 -8.94
C GLU A 132 20.48 6.32 -7.54
N ARG A 133 21.40 6.83 -6.70
CA ARG A 133 21.58 6.33 -5.32
C ARG A 133 20.31 6.47 -4.48
N TYR A 134 19.61 7.59 -4.63
CA TYR A 134 18.38 7.82 -3.90
C TYR A 134 17.28 6.82 -4.29
N LEU A 135 17.04 6.60 -5.59
CA LEU A 135 16.02 5.69 -6.07
C LEU A 135 16.33 4.23 -5.69
N VAL A 136 17.60 3.81 -5.84
CA VAL A 136 18.03 2.47 -5.41
C VAL A 136 17.84 2.30 -3.89
N GLY A 137 18.26 3.28 -3.10
CA GLY A 137 18.08 3.26 -1.64
C GLY A 137 16.60 3.26 -1.22
N MET A 138 15.77 4.02 -1.91
CA MET A 138 14.32 4.06 -1.68
C MET A 138 13.67 2.69 -1.96
N CYS A 139 13.97 2.06 -3.09
CA CYS A 139 13.47 0.73 -3.42
C CYS A 139 13.98 -0.33 -2.44
N ALA A 140 15.25 -0.30 -2.08
CA ALA A 140 15.84 -1.24 -1.14
C ALA A 140 15.18 -1.11 0.25
N ALA A 141 15.01 0.11 0.77
CA ALA A 141 14.35 0.34 2.06
C ALA A 141 12.87 -0.05 2.06
N ALA A 142 12.20 0.04 0.91
CA ALA A 142 10.79 -0.34 0.79
C ALA A 142 10.58 -1.87 0.64
N THR A 143 11.63 -2.63 0.32
CA THR A 143 11.52 -4.07 0.03
C THR A 143 12.28 -4.97 0.99
N GLN A 144 13.24 -4.42 1.75
CA GLN A 144 14.11 -5.16 2.65
C GLN A 144 13.97 -4.62 4.07
N ASP A 145 13.65 -5.50 5.02
CA ASP A 145 13.30 -5.11 6.39
C ASP A 145 14.50 -4.58 7.20
N ASP A 146 15.73 -4.92 6.80
CA ASP A 146 17.00 -4.53 7.44
C ASP A 146 17.69 -3.33 6.78
N VAL A 147 17.10 -2.77 5.72
CA VAL A 147 17.67 -1.63 4.98
C VAL A 147 16.99 -0.33 5.37
N VAL A 148 17.79 0.65 5.75
CA VAL A 148 17.34 2.02 6.04
C VAL A 148 17.96 2.97 5.03
N ASN A 149 17.14 3.76 4.34
CA ASN A 149 17.64 4.82 3.47
C ASN A 149 17.93 6.10 4.28
N HIS A 150 19.20 6.40 4.49
CA HIS A 150 19.64 7.60 5.20
C HIS A 150 19.84 8.82 4.27
N THR A 151 19.41 8.75 3.01
CA THR A 151 19.61 9.81 2.03
C THR A 151 18.36 10.66 1.86
N VAL A 152 18.55 11.95 1.65
CA VAL A 152 17.50 12.90 1.30
C VAL A 152 17.83 13.53 -0.04
N LEU A 153 16.89 13.52 -0.97
CA LEU A 153 17.02 14.20 -2.25
C LEU A 153 16.53 15.64 -2.10
N LEU A 154 17.46 16.61 -2.23
CA LEU A 154 17.15 18.03 -2.07
C LEU A 154 17.24 18.77 -3.41
N LEU A 155 16.11 19.36 -3.86
CA LEU A 155 16.04 20.21 -5.03
C LEU A 155 15.96 21.69 -4.64
N CYS A 156 17.06 22.41 -4.83
CA CYS A 156 17.16 23.85 -4.55
C CYS A 156 17.07 24.69 -5.83
N SER A 157 16.34 25.81 -5.78
CA SER A 157 16.31 26.81 -6.86
C SER A 157 15.82 28.13 -6.30
N GLU A 158 16.41 29.23 -6.79
CA GLU A 158 15.94 30.60 -6.53
C GLU A 158 14.63 30.90 -7.26
N ILE A 159 14.30 30.14 -8.31
CA ILE A 159 13.08 30.31 -9.10
C ILE A 159 11.99 29.43 -8.52
N GLN A 160 10.85 30.03 -8.19
CA GLN A 160 9.66 29.31 -7.76
C GLN A 160 8.88 28.72 -8.95
N ASN A 161 8.04 27.73 -8.66
CA ASN A 161 7.12 27.12 -9.63
C ASN A 161 7.79 26.49 -10.89
N ILE A 162 9.01 26.02 -10.77
CA ILE A 162 9.74 25.32 -11.86
C ILE A 162 9.47 23.80 -11.89
N GLY A 163 8.51 23.32 -11.10
CA GLY A 163 8.08 21.91 -11.12
C GLY A 163 8.81 20.97 -10.16
N LYS A 164 9.57 21.46 -9.17
CA LYS A 164 10.30 20.61 -8.19
C LYS A 164 9.36 19.63 -7.46
N THR A 165 8.29 20.13 -6.85
CA THR A 165 7.28 19.34 -6.13
C THR A 165 6.61 18.33 -7.07
N THR A 166 6.26 18.78 -8.29
CA THR A 166 5.66 17.91 -9.31
C THR A 166 6.61 16.78 -9.72
N PHE A 167 7.90 17.07 -9.89
CA PHE A 167 8.91 16.05 -10.21
C PHE A 167 8.99 14.99 -9.11
N ILE A 168 9.15 15.40 -7.84
CA ILE A 168 9.24 14.47 -6.71
C ILE A 168 7.95 13.63 -6.61
N ASN A 169 6.77 14.25 -6.69
CA ASN A 169 5.50 13.54 -6.59
C ASN A 169 5.28 12.53 -7.73
N ASN A 170 5.92 12.72 -8.87
CA ASN A 170 5.84 11.81 -10.01
C ASN A 170 6.94 10.73 -10.02
N LEU A 171 7.81 10.67 -9.01
CA LEU A 171 8.76 9.56 -8.88
C LEU A 171 8.07 8.23 -8.57
N LEU A 172 6.90 8.27 -7.90
CA LEU A 172 6.09 7.06 -7.72
C LEU A 172 5.09 6.91 -8.88
N PRO A 173 4.95 5.68 -9.42
CA PRO A 173 3.96 5.36 -10.43
C PRO A 173 2.53 5.46 -9.84
N PRO A 174 1.49 5.55 -10.70
CA PRO A 174 0.10 5.68 -10.24
C PRO A 174 -0.32 4.62 -9.23
N GLU A 175 0.14 3.38 -9.40
CA GLU A 175 -0.18 2.22 -8.55
C GLU A 175 0.35 2.37 -7.12
N LEU A 176 1.45 3.10 -6.95
CA LEU A 176 2.09 3.33 -5.65
C LEU A 176 1.78 4.73 -5.06
N ARG A 177 0.88 5.50 -5.65
CA ARG A 177 0.52 6.85 -5.19
C ARG A 177 -0.04 6.88 -3.78
N ALA A 178 -0.67 5.80 -3.31
CA ALA A 178 -1.16 5.69 -1.94
C ALA A 178 -0.02 5.72 -0.89
N TYR A 179 1.21 5.45 -1.31
CA TYR A 179 2.42 5.43 -0.46
C TYR A 179 3.28 6.69 -0.60
N LEU A 180 2.72 7.75 -1.17
CA LEU A 180 3.30 9.08 -1.21
C LEU A 180 2.72 9.92 -0.05
N SER A 181 3.56 10.41 0.83
CA SER A 181 3.19 11.41 1.83
C SER A 181 3.72 12.79 1.42
N THR A 182 2.90 13.82 1.52
CA THR A 182 3.27 15.20 1.16
C THR A 182 2.95 16.16 2.31
N GLY A 183 3.74 17.20 2.43
CA GLY A 183 3.53 18.28 3.40
C GLY A 183 4.45 18.17 4.62
N LEU A 184 4.19 19.05 5.60
CA LEU A 184 4.97 19.10 6.83
C LEU A 184 4.69 17.89 7.72
N ILE A 185 5.74 17.35 8.32
CA ILE A 185 5.67 16.26 9.29
C ILE A 185 6.03 16.80 10.65
N ASN A 186 5.15 16.63 11.62
CA ASN A 186 5.43 16.93 13.02
C ASN A 186 5.85 15.65 13.75
N PRO A 187 7.13 15.49 14.14
CA PRO A 187 7.62 14.29 14.79
C PRO A 187 7.00 14.03 16.18
N ASN A 188 6.30 15.02 16.75
CA ASN A 188 5.57 14.87 18.01
C ASN A 188 4.11 14.46 17.82
N ASN A 189 3.63 14.36 16.57
CA ASN A 189 2.27 13.91 16.25
C ASN A 189 2.29 12.43 15.86
N LYS A 190 1.52 11.60 16.59
CA LYS A 190 1.44 10.15 16.33
C LYS A 190 0.88 9.82 14.95
N ASP A 191 -0.05 10.62 14.45
CA ASP A 191 -0.66 10.39 13.13
C ASP A 191 0.35 10.69 12.00
N ASP A 192 1.22 11.68 12.19
CA ASP A 192 2.29 11.96 11.23
C ASP A 192 3.39 10.90 11.27
N LEU A 193 3.70 10.35 12.45
CA LEU A 193 4.60 9.20 12.57
C LEU A 193 4.04 7.95 11.89
N ALA A 194 2.73 7.72 12.00
CA ALA A 194 2.07 6.63 11.28
C ALA A 194 2.15 6.81 9.76
N LYS A 195 1.95 8.03 9.24
CA LYS A 195 2.12 8.34 7.80
C LYS A 195 3.54 8.07 7.32
N ILE A 196 4.57 8.42 8.12
CA ILE A 196 5.97 8.11 7.80
C ILE A 196 6.17 6.61 7.64
N ALA A 197 5.66 5.82 8.58
CA ALA A 197 5.80 4.36 8.56
C ALA A 197 5.08 3.69 7.36
N GLN A 198 4.09 4.35 6.78
CA GLN A 198 3.30 3.87 5.66
C GLN A 198 3.77 4.42 4.30
N ALA A 199 4.72 5.36 4.28
CA ALA A 199 5.15 6.01 3.06
C ALA A 199 6.41 5.36 2.46
N MET A 200 6.37 5.10 1.15
CA MET A 200 7.56 4.79 0.35
C MET A 200 8.35 6.05 0.01
N LEU A 201 7.66 7.16 -0.22
CA LEU A 201 8.24 8.45 -0.57
C LEU A 201 7.57 9.55 0.26
N ILE A 202 8.39 10.40 0.88
CA ILE A 202 7.94 11.56 1.64
C ILE A 202 8.46 12.81 0.94
N ASN A 203 7.55 13.65 0.46
CA ASN A 203 7.90 14.94 -0.13
C ASN A 203 7.61 16.06 0.88
N LEU A 204 8.66 16.62 1.47
CA LEU A 204 8.57 17.77 2.37
C LEU A 204 8.68 19.03 1.52
N ASP A 205 7.58 19.72 1.33
CA ASP A 205 7.54 21.01 0.64
C ASP A 205 7.76 22.15 1.66
N GLU A 206 8.59 23.14 1.31
CA GLU A 206 8.89 24.31 2.14
C GLU A 206 9.50 24.02 3.53
N PHE A 207 10.79 23.68 3.56
CA PHE A 207 11.57 23.56 4.81
C PHE A 207 11.63 24.84 5.68
N GLU A 208 11.25 25.99 5.14
CA GLU A 208 11.35 27.29 5.83
C GLU A 208 10.42 27.44 7.05
N GLY A 209 9.41 26.55 7.18
CA GLY A 209 8.49 26.55 8.32
C GLY A 209 8.96 25.73 9.53
N MET A 210 10.02 24.94 9.41
CA MET A 210 10.51 24.09 10.50
C MET A 210 11.37 24.92 11.46
N ASN A 211 10.93 25.07 12.70
CA ASN A 211 11.72 25.71 13.75
C ASN A 211 12.97 24.87 14.03
N GLY A 212 14.11 25.51 14.31
CA GLY A 212 15.41 24.85 14.57
C GLY A 212 15.41 23.82 15.73
N ARG A 213 14.29 23.62 16.43
CA ARG A 213 14.06 22.52 17.39
C ARG A 213 13.50 21.24 16.74
N GLU A 214 13.00 21.34 15.52
CA GLU A 214 12.43 20.22 14.76
C GLU A 214 13.45 19.60 13.79
N LEU A 215 14.64 20.24 13.68
CA LEU A 215 15.76 19.81 12.83
C LEU A 215 16.87 19.07 13.59
N ASN A 216 16.75 18.90 14.91
CA ASN A 216 17.64 18.14 15.78
C ASN A 216 16.87 16.89 16.26
#